data_e7380f36b3595c6e0fbdbd70e5423600
#
_entry.id   e7380f36b3595c6e0fbdbd70e5423600
#
_cell.length_a   1.000
_cell.length_b   1.000
_cell.length_c   1.000
_cell.angle_alpha   90.00
_cell.angle_beta   90.00
_cell.angle_gamma   90.00
#
_symmetry.space_group_name_H-M   'P 1'
#
loop_
_entity.id
_entity.type
_entity.pdbx_description
1 polymer ?
#
loop_
_entity_poly.entity_id
_entity_poly.type
_entity_poly.pdbx_seq_one_letter_code
_entity_poly.pdbx_strand_id
1 'polypeptide(L)'
;MKKIFVINPGATSTKVAYYENTTEIFSHEITYSLEQLKPFNNIFDQLSLRLTDIESLIKEKIPNHKFDAVVGRGGLLPPVDAGAILVDENLIDCLKNRPLLEHASNLGASLAKSVAEKFGVESAPSFIYDPVTVDQMNDVARISGSSLIDRKSVGHALNMRAVAHDVANKLNIPYESGNFIVVHVGGGSSASAHENGRMVDVISDDEVMFSSERTGGIPLKQYINLCYEKTKSEVTELTRKKGGLVSYFGTNDARKIHELMDNGDEKAELVLEAMAYQISKAIGELATVLKGQVNAIILTGGIARSNFISDKVRERVEFIAPLFIIPGEKEMQALASGALRVLNNEEKYNVFEK
;
A
#
# COMPACT_ATOMS: atom_id res chain seq x y z
N MET A 1 -10.28 -20.29 -17.38
CA MET A 1 -9.28 -20.09 -16.31
C MET A 1 -8.30 -19.03 -16.78
N LYS A 2 -8.16 -17.93 -16.05
CA LYS A 2 -7.30 -16.81 -16.42
C LYS A 2 -5.93 -16.96 -15.76
N LYS A 3 -4.87 -16.76 -16.53
CA LYS A 3 -3.46 -16.91 -16.11
C LYS A 3 -2.83 -15.52 -15.98
N ILE A 4 -2.44 -15.15 -14.78
CA ILE A 4 -1.95 -13.79 -14.47
C ILE A 4 -0.56 -13.88 -13.87
N PHE A 5 0.40 -13.16 -14.44
CA PHE A 5 1.73 -13.01 -13.87
C PHE A 5 1.87 -11.66 -13.18
N VAL A 6 2.41 -11.65 -11.97
CA VAL A 6 2.50 -10.49 -11.09
C VAL A 6 3.96 -10.15 -10.82
N ILE A 7 4.31 -8.86 -10.88
CA ILE A 7 5.67 -8.36 -10.65
C ILE A 7 5.63 -7.20 -9.65
N ASN A 8 6.34 -7.33 -8.54
CA ASN A 8 6.47 -6.30 -7.52
C ASN A 8 7.95 -5.99 -7.25
N PRO A 9 8.55 -5.02 -7.95
CA PRO A 9 9.93 -4.63 -7.74
C PRO A 9 10.09 -3.79 -6.47
N GLY A 10 10.93 -4.26 -5.55
CA GLY A 10 11.39 -3.57 -4.35
C GLY A 10 12.82 -3.05 -4.49
N ALA A 11 13.32 -2.33 -3.49
CA ALA A 11 14.66 -1.71 -3.51
C ALA A 11 15.76 -2.76 -3.76
N THR A 12 15.77 -3.85 -3.02
CA THR A 12 16.78 -4.92 -3.08
C THR A 12 16.20 -6.27 -3.49
N SER A 13 14.96 -6.31 -3.97
CA SER A 13 14.35 -7.55 -4.44
C SER A 13 13.31 -7.30 -5.53
N THR A 14 12.91 -8.36 -6.22
CA THR A 14 11.74 -8.37 -7.10
C THR A 14 10.91 -9.60 -6.76
N LYS A 15 9.72 -9.39 -6.22
CA LYS A 15 8.76 -10.47 -6.00
C LYS A 15 7.97 -10.72 -7.27
N VAL A 16 7.83 -11.98 -7.62
CA VAL A 16 6.99 -12.41 -8.74
C VAL A 16 6.05 -13.51 -8.29
N ALA A 17 4.88 -13.59 -8.92
CA ALA A 17 3.95 -14.68 -8.67
C ALA A 17 3.14 -15.00 -9.93
N TYR A 18 2.67 -16.26 -10.01
CA TYR A 18 1.77 -16.72 -11.05
C TYR A 18 0.48 -17.20 -10.41
N TYR A 19 -0.62 -16.69 -10.92
CA TYR A 19 -1.97 -17.02 -10.47
C TYR A 19 -2.81 -17.66 -11.58
N GLU A 20 -3.62 -18.65 -11.21
CA GLU A 20 -4.72 -19.14 -12.01
C GLU A 20 -6.04 -18.73 -11.36
N ASN A 21 -6.73 -17.75 -11.96
CA ASN A 21 -7.79 -16.97 -11.33
C ASN A 21 -7.30 -16.34 -10.00
N THR A 22 -7.87 -16.75 -8.87
CA THR A 22 -7.51 -16.28 -7.53
C THR A 22 -6.49 -17.17 -6.81
N THR A 23 -6.11 -18.30 -7.39
CA THR A 23 -5.22 -19.28 -6.75
C THR A 23 -3.77 -18.97 -7.12
N GLU A 24 -2.93 -18.76 -6.11
CA GLU A 24 -1.49 -18.67 -6.28
C GLU A 24 -0.91 -20.04 -6.59
N ILE A 25 -0.30 -20.20 -7.75
CA ILE A 25 0.34 -21.44 -8.20
C ILE A 25 1.83 -21.42 -7.86
N PHE A 26 2.44 -20.23 -7.97
CA PHE A 26 3.86 -20.05 -7.77
C PHE A 26 4.14 -18.63 -7.27
N SER A 27 5.05 -18.50 -6.32
CA SER A 27 5.64 -17.22 -5.96
C SER A 27 7.11 -17.35 -5.64
N HIS A 28 7.87 -16.31 -5.94
CA HIS A 28 9.30 -16.25 -5.70
C HIS A 28 9.78 -14.83 -5.45
N GLU A 29 10.80 -14.69 -4.62
CA GLU A 29 11.48 -13.40 -4.40
C GLU A 29 12.93 -13.50 -4.89
N ILE A 30 13.23 -12.75 -5.94
CA ILE A 30 14.58 -12.57 -6.47
C ILE A 30 15.24 -11.48 -5.64
N THR A 31 16.34 -11.77 -4.97
CA THR A 31 17.07 -10.82 -4.13
C THR A 31 18.36 -10.36 -4.81
N TYR A 32 18.71 -9.09 -4.63
CA TYR A 32 19.88 -8.46 -5.17
C TYR A 32 20.80 -7.97 -4.05
N SER A 33 22.07 -8.33 -4.10
CA SER A 33 23.06 -7.78 -3.18
C SER A 33 23.35 -6.30 -3.50
N LEU A 34 23.83 -5.57 -2.50
CA LEU A 34 24.26 -4.18 -2.71
C LEU A 34 25.37 -4.07 -3.78
N GLU A 35 26.22 -5.09 -3.89
CA GLU A 35 27.29 -5.16 -4.89
C GLU A 35 26.73 -5.29 -6.31
N GLN A 36 25.67 -6.08 -6.50
CA GLN A 36 24.99 -6.21 -7.80
C GLN A 36 24.29 -4.91 -8.23
N LEU A 37 23.78 -4.14 -7.26
CA LEU A 37 23.07 -2.89 -7.55
C LEU A 37 23.99 -1.66 -7.63
N LYS A 38 25.18 -1.72 -7.04
CA LYS A 38 26.14 -0.61 -6.99
C LYS A 38 26.54 -0.01 -8.37
N PRO A 39 26.64 -0.79 -9.48
CA PRO A 39 26.97 -0.24 -10.79
C PRO A 39 25.92 0.67 -11.40
N PHE A 40 24.69 0.67 -10.90
CA PHE A 40 23.57 1.40 -11.47
C PHE A 40 23.41 2.77 -10.80
N ASN A 41 23.41 3.84 -11.61
CA ASN A 41 23.29 5.21 -11.10
C ASN A 41 21.84 5.61 -10.83
N ASN A 42 20.89 5.05 -11.58
CA ASN A 42 19.47 5.29 -11.42
C ASN A 42 18.69 3.96 -11.45
N ILE A 43 17.42 4.02 -11.04
CA ILE A 43 16.63 2.80 -10.91
C ILE A 43 16.35 2.12 -12.25
N PHE A 44 16.18 2.88 -13.32
CA PHE A 44 15.88 2.32 -14.65
C PHE A 44 17.08 1.60 -15.29
N ASP A 45 18.30 1.89 -14.86
CA ASP A 45 19.50 1.14 -15.30
C ASP A 45 19.43 -0.34 -14.87
N GLN A 46 18.66 -0.64 -13.80
CA GLN A 46 18.44 -2.00 -13.29
C GLN A 46 17.42 -2.81 -14.11
N LEU A 47 16.69 -2.18 -15.06
CA LEU A 47 15.59 -2.83 -15.79
C LEU A 47 16.06 -4.12 -16.49
N SER A 48 17.17 -4.06 -17.20
CA SER A 48 17.72 -5.18 -17.95
C SER A 48 18.13 -6.36 -17.06
N LEU A 49 18.78 -6.09 -15.92
CA LEU A 49 19.15 -7.10 -14.93
C LEU A 49 17.90 -7.81 -14.41
N ARG A 50 16.95 -7.04 -13.89
CA ARG A 50 15.72 -7.58 -13.28
C ARG A 50 14.86 -8.36 -14.28
N LEU A 51 14.77 -7.87 -15.52
CA LEU A 51 14.05 -8.56 -16.60
C LEU A 51 14.69 -9.91 -16.94
N THR A 52 16.02 -9.95 -17.07
CA THR A 52 16.76 -11.20 -17.36
C THR A 52 16.52 -12.26 -16.30
N ASP A 53 16.52 -11.88 -15.03
CA ASP A 53 16.29 -12.79 -13.90
C ASP A 53 14.84 -13.30 -13.87
N ILE A 54 13.86 -12.42 -14.12
CA ILE A 54 12.45 -12.80 -14.23
C ILE A 54 12.25 -13.78 -15.38
N GLU A 55 12.80 -13.50 -16.55
CA GLU A 55 12.70 -14.37 -17.73
C GLU A 55 13.32 -15.76 -17.49
N SER A 56 14.48 -15.77 -16.84
CA SER A 56 15.14 -17.03 -16.47
C SER A 56 14.30 -17.86 -15.53
N LEU A 57 13.70 -17.21 -14.52
CA LEU A 57 12.82 -17.84 -13.56
C LEU A 57 11.55 -18.38 -14.23
N ILE A 58 10.93 -17.63 -15.14
CA ILE A 58 9.74 -18.10 -15.90
C ILE A 58 10.08 -19.35 -16.70
N LYS A 59 11.20 -19.34 -17.43
CA LYS A 59 11.63 -20.51 -18.25
C LYS A 59 11.92 -21.73 -17.41
N GLU A 60 12.45 -21.55 -16.21
CA GLU A 60 12.80 -22.65 -15.30
C GLU A 60 11.56 -23.22 -14.58
N LYS A 61 10.74 -22.34 -13.98
CA LYS A 61 9.68 -22.73 -13.04
C LYS A 61 8.31 -22.90 -13.66
N ILE A 62 8.03 -22.18 -14.74
CA ILE A 62 6.73 -22.17 -15.43
C ILE A 62 6.89 -22.32 -16.94
N PRO A 63 7.63 -23.36 -17.41
CA PRO A 63 7.87 -23.56 -18.83
C PRO A 63 6.53 -23.78 -19.57
N ASN A 64 6.46 -23.29 -20.81
CA ASN A 64 5.30 -23.48 -21.70
C ASN A 64 3.98 -22.79 -21.26
N HIS A 65 4.01 -21.96 -20.21
CA HIS A 65 2.83 -21.17 -19.87
C HIS A 65 2.79 -19.87 -20.68
N LYS A 66 1.57 -19.48 -21.02
CA LYS A 66 1.25 -18.17 -21.61
C LYS A 66 0.31 -17.45 -20.68
N PHE A 67 0.55 -16.18 -20.43
CA PHE A 67 -0.23 -15.35 -19.50
C PHE A 67 -1.33 -14.60 -20.23
N ASP A 68 -2.54 -14.58 -19.68
CA ASP A 68 -3.65 -13.78 -20.19
C ASP A 68 -3.46 -12.29 -19.87
N ALA A 69 -2.74 -11.97 -18.81
CA ALA A 69 -2.30 -10.62 -18.47
C ALA A 69 -1.03 -10.66 -17.60
N VAL A 70 -0.28 -9.55 -17.61
CA VAL A 70 0.82 -9.31 -16.67
C VAL A 70 0.54 -8.02 -15.91
N VAL A 71 0.69 -8.03 -14.59
CA VAL A 71 0.44 -6.86 -13.74
C VAL A 71 1.66 -6.52 -12.90
N GLY A 72 2.10 -5.27 -13.01
CA GLY A 72 3.20 -4.71 -12.23
C GLY A 72 2.71 -3.88 -11.05
N ARG A 73 3.50 -3.81 -9.96
CA ARG A 73 3.30 -2.81 -8.92
C ARG A 73 3.37 -1.42 -9.54
N GLY A 74 2.39 -0.55 -9.26
CA GLY A 74 2.40 0.83 -9.71
C GLY A 74 3.53 1.65 -9.09
N GLY A 75 4.15 2.51 -9.90
CA GLY A 75 5.20 3.44 -9.48
C GLY A 75 4.63 4.76 -8.93
N LEU A 76 5.52 5.74 -8.76
CA LEU A 76 5.16 7.07 -8.25
C LEU A 76 4.80 8.03 -9.40
N LEU A 77 3.60 7.83 -9.91
CA LEU A 77 2.96 8.69 -10.90
C LEU A 77 2.46 10.00 -10.27
N PRO A 78 2.16 11.04 -11.06
CA PRO A 78 1.20 12.06 -10.65
C PRO A 78 -0.10 11.43 -10.16
N PRO A 79 -0.96 12.14 -9.39
CA PRO A 79 -2.22 11.61 -8.91
C PRO A 79 -3.05 10.98 -10.01
N VAL A 80 -3.54 9.75 -9.78
CA VAL A 80 -4.31 8.94 -10.73
C VAL A 80 -5.56 8.36 -10.07
N ASP A 81 -6.54 7.99 -10.88
CA ASP A 81 -7.68 7.22 -10.42
C ASP A 81 -7.29 5.81 -9.98
N ALA A 82 -8.11 5.22 -9.10
CA ALA A 82 -7.94 3.85 -8.64
C ALA A 82 -8.23 2.83 -9.75
N GLY A 83 -7.72 1.61 -9.57
CA GLY A 83 -7.95 0.48 -10.46
C GLY A 83 -6.75 0.18 -11.36
N ALA A 84 -7.02 -0.61 -12.38
CA ALA A 84 -6.02 -0.96 -13.39
C ALA A 84 -5.72 0.23 -14.30
N ILE A 85 -4.44 0.45 -14.59
CA ILE A 85 -3.99 1.39 -15.61
C ILE A 85 -3.24 0.59 -16.67
N LEU A 86 -3.69 0.69 -17.92
CA LEU A 86 -3.03 0.04 -19.04
C LEU A 86 -1.61 0.58 -19.21
N VAL A 87 -0.64 -0.30 -19.37
CA VAL A 87 0.74 0.08 -19.57
C VAL A 87 0.94 0.41 -21.06
N ASP A 88 1.15 1.67 -21.34
CA ASP A 88 1.53 2.21 -22.64
C ASP A 88 2.87 2.95 -22.57
N GLU A 89 3.31 3.51 -23.70
CA GLU A 89 4.58 4.25 -23.78
C GLU A 89 4.55 5.56 -22.97
N ASN A 90 3.37 6.22 -22.88
CA ASN A 90 3.24 7.46 -22.12
C ASN A 90 3.40 7.23 -20.62
N LEU A 91 2.78 6.17 -20.09
CA LEU A 91 2.93 5.76 -18.69
C LEU A 91 4.39 5.39 -18.37
N ILE A 92 5.06 4.63 -19.25
CA ILE A 92 6.46 4.25 -19.07
C ILE A 92 7.37 5.48 -19.10
N ASP A 93 7.16 6.40 -20.05
CA ASP A 93 7.91 7.65 -20.14
C ASP A 93 7.74 8.49 -18.86
N CYS A 94 6.53 8.61 -18.36
CA CYS A 94 6.27 9.32 -17.11
C CYS A 94 7.05 8.72 -15.93
N LEU A 95 6.99 7.40 -15.75
CA LEU A 95 7.67 6.70 -14.66
C LEU A 95 9.20 6.77 -14.77
N LYS A 96 9.73 6.84 -16.00
CA LYS A 96 11.17 6.89 -16.28
C LYS A 96 11.73 8.29 -16.17
N ASN A 97 11.07 9.28 -16.78
CA ASN A 97 11.64 10.61 -17.02
C ASN A 97 11.00 11.71 -16.14
N ARG A 98 9.79 11.47 -15.59
CA ARG A 98 9.02 12.46 -14.84
C ARG A 98 8.33 11.88 -13.60
N PRO A 99 8.93 10.92 -12.86
CA PRO A 99 8.29 10.37 -11.66
C PRO A 99 8.22 11.43 -10.55
N LEU A 100 7.25 11.31 -9.65
CA LEU A 100 7.21 12.16 -8.44
C LEU A 100 8.41 11.88 -7.52
N LEU A 101 8.90 10.64 -7.53
CA LEU A 101 10.07 10.21 -6.76
C LEU A 101 10.69 8.98 -7.44
N GLU A 102 12.02 8.88 -7.43
CA GLU A 102 12.71 7.65 -7.81
C GLU A 102 12.45 6.53 -6.81
N HIS A 103 11.90 5.42 -7.30
CA HIS A 103 11.61 4.25 -6.50
C HIS A 103 11.61 2.99 -7.38
N ALA A 104 11.96 1.85 -6.80
CA ALA A 104 12.01 0.58 -7.53
C ALA A 104 10.68 0.19 -8.19
N SER A 105 9.55 0.55 -7.59
CA SER A 105 8.22 0.30 -8.17
C SER A 105 7.99 0.99 -9.51
N ASN A 106 8.79 2.03 -9.86
CA ASN A 106 8.69 2.68 -11.17
C ASN A 106 9.06 1.74 -12.32
N LEU A 107 9.80 0.66 -12.05
CA LEU A 107 10.12 -0.39 -13.03
C LEU A 107 8.94 -1.32 -13.32
N GLY A 108 7.92 -1.35 -12.45
CA GLY A 108 6.84 -2.34 -12.52
C GLY A 108 6.10 -2.35 -13.86
N ALA A 109 5.82 -1.17 -14.42
CA ALA A 109 5.18 -1.02 -15.72
C ALA A 109 6.03 -1.60 -16.86
N SER A 110 7.31 -1.19 -16.95
CA SER A 110 8.23 -1.66 -17.99
C SER A 110 8.49 -3.16 -17.92
N LEU A 111 8.65 -3.70 -16.71
CA LEU A 111 8.79 -5.14 -16.49
C LEU A 111 7.53 -5.90 -16.91
N ALA A 112 6.34 -5.40 -16.53
CA ALA A 112 5.07 -6.03 -16.89
C ALA A 112 4.86 -6.06 -18.40
N LYS A 113 5.15 -4.95 -19.11
CA LYS A 113 5.04 -4.88 -20.58
C LYS A 113 5.99 -5.85 -21.25
N SER A 114 7.27 -5.85 -20.89
CA SER A 114 8.28 -6.73 -21.50
C SER A 114 7.96 -8.21 -21.28
N VAL A 115 7.45 -8.58 -20.11
CA VAL A 115 7.04 -9.96 -19.82
C VAL A 115 5.77 -10.33 -20.59
N ALA A 116 4.78 -9.41 -20.71
CA ALA A 116 3.57 -9.65 -21.49
C ALA A 116 3.87 -9.87 -22.99
N GLU A 117 4.74 -9.07 -23.57
CA GLU A 117 5.18 -9.19 -24.96
C GLU A 117 5.85 -10.55 -25.25
N LYS A 118 6.64 -11.07 -24.30
CA LYS A 118 7.43 -12.28 -24.49
C LYS A 118 6.71 -13.56 -24.09
N PHE A 119 5.95 -13.53 -23.00
CA PHE A 119 5.34 -14.71 -22.38
C PHE A 119 3.81 -14.62 -22.32
N GLY A 120 3.21 -13.56 -22.79
CA GLY A 120 1.75 -13.44 -22.91
C GLY A 120 1.16 -14.24 -24.05
N VAL A 121 -0.17 -14.43 -24.04
CA VAL A 121 -0.94 -14.80 -25.21
C VAL A 121 -0.86 -13.64 -26.23
N GLU A 122 -1.33 -13.88 -27.47
CA GLU A 122 -1.39 -12.80 -28.47
C GLU A 122 -2.19 -11.61 -27.93
N SER A 123 -1.58 -10.42 -27.96
CA SER A 123 -2.16 -9.16 -27.42
C SER A 123 -2.50 -9.19 -25.92
N ALA A 124 -1.78 -9.98 -25.12
CA ALA A 124 -1.95 -9.98 -23.67
C ALA A 124 -1.72 -8.57 -23.09
N PRO A 125 -2.69 -7.99 -22.36
CA PRO A 125 -2.50 -6.69 -21.76
C PRO A 125 -1.50 -6.72 -20.60
N SER A 126 -0.82 -5.59 -20.41
CA SER A 126 -0.05 -5.34 -19.20
C SER A 126 -0.65 -4.17 -18.44
N PHE A 127 -0.71 -4.30 -17.11
CA PHE A 127 -1.29 -3.31 -16.21
C PHE A 127 -0.33 -2.93 -15.10
N ILE A 128 -0.50 -1.75 -14.54
CA ILE A 128 -0.22 -1.48 -13.13
C ILE A 128 -1.54 -1.35 -12.40
N TYR A 129 -1.56 -1.56 -11.08
CA TYR A 129 -2.80 -1.55 -10.32
C TYR A 129 -2.64 -0.79 -8.99
N ASP A 130 -3.58 0.10 -8.69
CA ASP A 130 -3.67 0.91 -7.47
C ASP A 130 -2.29 1.43 -6.98
N PRO A 131 -1.59 2.28 -7.73
CA PRO A 131 -0.34 2.87 -7.28
C PRO A 131 -0.54 3.67 -5.99
N VAL A 132 0.53 3.92 -5.24
CA VAL A 132 0.48 4.69 -3.98
C VAL A 132 -0.04 6.13 -4.15
N THR A 133 -0.11 6.60 -5.38
CA THR A 133 -0.59 7.93 -5.80
C THR A 133 -2.05 7.92 -6.27
N VAL A 134 -2.80 6.85 -6.00
CA VAL A 134 -4.26 6.86 -6.18
C VAL A 134 -4.86 8.01 -5.41
N ASP A 135 -5.61 8.86 -6.10
CA ASP A 135 -6.23 10.05 -5.52
C ASP A 135 -7.67 10.21 -5.99
N GLN A 136 -8.58 9.85 -5.10
CA GLN A 136 -10.03 9.99 -5.29
C GLN A 136 -10.66 10.82 -4.17
N MET A 137 -9.82 11.57 -3.40
CA MET A 137 -10.30 12.40 -2.31
C MET A 137 -11.31 13.43 -2.82
N ASN A 138 -12.34 13.67 -2.01
CA ASN A 138 -13.25 14.78 -2.23
C ASN A 138 -12.53 16.13 -2.05
N ASP A 139 -12.93 17.16 -2.76
CA ASP A 139 -12.29 18.47 -2.68
C ASP A 139 -12.28 19.05 -1.27
N VAL A 140 -13.35 18.84 -0.50
CA VAL A 140 -13.43 19.28 0.90
C VAL A 140 -12.38 18.59 1.78
N ALA A 141 -12.01 17.36 1.47
CA ALA A 141 -11.01 16.61 2.22
C ALA A 141 -9.57 17.10 1.95
N ARG A 142 -9.34 17.82 0.87
CA ARG A 142 -8.03 18.39 0.51
C ARG A 142 -7.69 19.64 1.29
N ILE A 143 -8.69 20.35 1.78
CA ILE A 143 -8.49 21.62 2.47
C ILE A 143 -7.90 21.36 3.86
N SER A 144 -6.66 21.85 4.06
CA SER A 144 -6.04 21.95 5.39
C SER A 144 -6.43 23.29 6.05
N GLY A 145 -5.86 23.61 7.18
CA GLY A 145 -6.03 24.94 7.80
C GLY A 145 -5.15 26.03 7.18
N SER A 146 -4.44 25.76 6.08
CA SER A 146 -3.53 26.71 5.41
C SER A 146 -3.71 26.67 3.90
N SER A 147 -3.84 27.84 3.29
CA SER A 147 -3.89 27.94 1.81
C SER A 147 -2.56 27.62 1.10
N LEU A 148 -1.50 27.37 1.85
CA LEU A 148 -0.19 27.02 1.31
C LEU A 148 0.07 25.51 1.34
N ILE A 149 -0.80 24.73 1.99
CA ILE A 149 -0.62 23.29 2.23
C ILE A 149 -1.93 22.57 1.99
N ASP A 150 -1.98 21.78 0.93
CA ASP A 150 -3.09 20.89 0.67
C ASP A 150 -2.81 19.50 1.25
N ARG A 151 -3.86 18.83 1.76
CA ARG A 151 -3.81 17.40 2.08
C ARG A 151 -3.73 16.60 0.79
N LYS A 152 -2.97 15.53 0.82
CA LYS A 152 -2.72 14.67 -0.34
C LYS A 152 -3.10 13.22 -0.06
N SER A 153 -3.65 12.55 -1.06
CA SER A 153 -3.88 11.12 -1.00
C SER A 153 -2.55 10.37 -1.13
N VAL A 154 -1.94 10.07 0.00
CA VAL A 154 -0.73 9.24 0.07
C VAL A 154 -0.94 8.12 1.08
N GLY A 155 -1.08 6.90 0.58
CA GLY A 155 -1.40 5.76 1.46
C GLY A 155 -1.20 4.42 0.79
N HIS A 156 -1.57 3.37 1.51
CA HIS A 156 -1.45 1.98 1.07
C HIS A 156 -2.65 1.54 0.20
N ALA A 157 -2.97 2.34 -0.85
CA ALA A 157 -4.18 2.21 -1.67
C ALA A 157 -4.43 0.77 -2.14
N LEU A 158 -3.42 0.09 -2.71
CA LEU A 158 -3.52 -1.29 -3.18
C LEU A 158 -4.03 -2.25 -2.10
N ASN A 159 -3.41 -2.23 -0.91
CA ASN A 159 -3.81 -3.12 0.17
C ASN A 159 -5.16 -2.71 0.76
N MET A 160 -5.39 -1.40 0.97
CA MET A 160 -6.65 -0.92 1.56
C MET A 160 -7.86 -1.23 0.67
N ARG A 161 -7.75 -1.03 -0.64
CA ARG A 161 -8.82 -1.38 -1.58
C ARG A 161 -9.03 -2.90 -1.66
N ALA A 162 -7.95 -3.69 -1.69
CA ALA A 162 -8.06 -5.14 -1.73
C ALA A 162 -8.82 -5.72 -0.53
N VAL A 163 -8.48 -5.28 0.70
CA VAL A 163 -9.18 -5.77 1.88
C VAL A 163 -10.62 -5.24 1.99
N ALA A 164 -10.90 -4.04 1.43
CA ALA A 164 -12.27 -3.54 1.34
C ALA A 164 -13.12 -4.39 0.39
N HIS A 165 -12.60 -4.78 -0.77
CA HIS A 165 -13.26 -5.74 -1.67
C HIS A 165 -13.47 -7.11 -1.01
N ASP A 166 -12.47 -7.63 -0.29
CA ASP A 166 -12.58 -8.91 0.43
C ASP A 166 -13.71 -8.88 1.48
N VAL A 167 -13.85 -7.78 2.21
CA VAL A 167 -14.90 -7.62 3.23
C VAL A 167 -16.25 -7.36 2.59
N ALA A 168 -16.33 -6.56 1.53
CA ALA A 168 -17.56 -6.35 0.75
C ALA A 168 -18.13 -7.69 0.27
N ASN A 169 -17.28 -8.56 -0.30
CA ASN A 169 -17.65 -9.90 -0.71
C ASN A 169 -18.15 -10.77 0.46
N LYS A 170 -17.49 -10.73 1.62
CA LYS A 170 -17.93 -11.47 2.82
C LYS A 170 -19.30 -11.01 3.33
N LEU A 171 -19.60 -9.72 3.16
CA LEU A 171 -20.89 -9.13 3.54
C LEU A 171 -21.97 -9.27 2.46
N ASN A 172 -21.62 -9.82 1.28
CA ASN A 172 -22.45 -9.85 0.09
C ASN A 172 -22.97 -8.46 -0.33
N ILE A 173 -22.12 -7.45 -0.20
CA ILE A 173 -22.38 -6.07 -0.63
C ILE A 173 -21.43 -5.76 -1.80
N PRO A 174 -21.91 -5.26 -2.95
CA PRO A 174 -21.01 -4.74 -3.97
C PRO A 174 -20.13 -3.63 -3.38
N TYR A 175 -18.82 -3.67 -3.64
CA TYR A 175 -17.89 -2.66 -3.13
C TYR A 175 -18.31 -1.24 -3.53
N GLU A 176 -18.88 -1.08 -4.72
CA GLU A 176 -19.39 0.17 -5.29
C GLU A 176 -20.65 0.70 -4.58
N SER A 177 -21.25 -0.10 -3.71
CA SER A 177 -22.46 0.28 -2.95
C SER A 177 -22.20 0.29 -1.44
N GLY A 178 -20.99 -0.05 -1.01
CA GLY A 178 -20.62 -0.12 0.40
C GLY A 178 -19.84 1.08 0.89
N ASN A 179 -19.90 1.32 2.19
CA ASN A 179 -19.11 2.31 2.90
C ASN A 179 -18.18 1.62 3.89
N PHE A 180 -16.87 1.81 3.74
CA PHE A 180 -15.87 1.12 4.55
C PHE A 180 -14.87 2.11 5.13
N ILE A 181 -14.39 1.84 6.34
CA ILE A 181 -13.21 2.50 6.90
C ILE A 181 -12.10 1.45 6.93
N VAL A 182 -10.98 1.76 6.28
CA VAL A 182 -9.83 0.85 6.25
C VAL A 182 -8.64 1.51 6.91
N VAL A 183 -8.01 0.80 7.84
CA VAL A 183 -6.79 1.26 8.53
C VAL A 183 -5.68 0.25 8.30
N HIS A 184 -4.63 0.70 7.64
CA HIS A 184 -3.39 -0.06 7.44
C HIS A 184 -2.33 0.43 8.41
N VAL A 185 -1.76 -0.48 9.22
CA VAL A 185 -0.66 -0.17 10.14
C VAL A 185 0.44 -1.21 10.02
N GLY A 186 1.60 -0.75 9.57
CA GLY A 186 2.82 -1.54 9.39
C GLY A 186 4.06 -0.75 9.79
N GLY A 187 5.07 -0.71 8.96
CA GLY A 187 6.21 0.22 9.08
C GLY A 187 5.73 1.67 8.97
N GLY A 188 4.81 1.93 8.03
CA GLY A 188 3.99 3.13 7.92
C GLY A 188 2.54 2.86 8.29
N SER A 189 1.74 3.93 8.34
CA SER A 189 0.29 3.85 8.58
C SER A 189 -0.48 4.73 7.59
N SER A 190 -1.68 4.33 7.25
CA SER A 190 -2.66 5.17 6.57
C SER A 190 -4.05 4.65 6.85
N ALA A 191 -5.04 5.54 6.81
CA ALA A 191 -6.44 5.15 6.90
C ALA A 191 -7.24 5.82 5.79
N SER A 192 -8.35 5.22 5.39
CA SER A 192 -9.20 5.77 4.33
C SER A 192 -10.67 5.51 4.58
N ALA A 193 -11.49 6.48 4.18
CA ALA A 193 -12.94 6.31 4.04
C ALA A 193 -13.26 5.92 2.60
N HIS A 194 -13.95 4.81 2.43
CA HIS A 194 -14.43 4.35 1.13
C HIS A 194 -15.93 4.57 1.06
N GLU A 195 -16.39 5.27 0.04
CA GLU A 195 -17.79 5.54 -0.25
C GLU A 195 -18.06 5.24 -1.72
N ASN A 196 -19.03 4.38 -2.00
CA ASN A 196 -19.44 4.05 -3.38
C ASN A 196 -18.26 3.65 -4.29
N GLY A 197 -17.38 2.78 -3.80
CA GLY A 197 -16.24 2.27 -4.56
C GLY A 197 -15.04 3.21 -4.67
N ARG A 198 -15.05 4.39 -4.01
CA ARG A 198 -14.00 5.41 -4.07
C ARG A 198 -13.38 5.66 -2.69
N MET A 199 -12.09 5.94 -2.66
CA MET A 199 -11.38 6.42 -1.47
C MET A 199 -11.58 7.93 -1.34
N VAL A 200 -12.67 8.36 -0.66
CA VAL A 200 -13.12 9.76 -0.62
C VAL A 200 -12.36 10.63 0.38
N ASP A 201 -11.68 10.03 1.34
CA ASP A 201 -10.73 10.70 2.24
C ASP A 201 -9.63 9.71 2.66
N VAL A 202 -8.42 10.24 2.85
CA VAL A 202 -7.23 9.48 3.25
C VAL A 202 -6.51 10.22 4.37
N ILE A 203 -6.25 9.55 5.47
CA ILE A 203 -5.35 9.98 6.54
C ILE A 203 -3.97 9.40 6.22
N SER A 204 -3.03 10.28 5.91
CA SER A 204 -1.64 9.93 5.60
C SER A 204 -0.84 9.60 6.88
N ASP A 205 0.37 9.11 6.69
CA ASP A 205 1.25 8.62 7.77
C ASP A 205 1.85 9.72 8.67
N ASP A 206 1.53 10.97 8.41
CA ASP A 206 1.95 12.16 9.17
C ASP A 206 0.77 12.96 9.76
N GLU A 207 -0.46 12.47 9.64
CA GLU A 207 -1.64 13.23 10.08
C GLU A 207 -2.18 12.81 11.46
N VAL A 208 -2.38 11.54 11.77
CA VAL A 208 -3.00 11.10 13.02
C VAL A 208 -2.20 10.03 13.76
N MET A 209 -2.34 8.76 13.37
CA MET A 209 -1.79 7.63 14.10
C MET A 209 -0.32 7.38 13.79
N PHE A 210 0.48 7.09 14.83
CA PHE A 210 1.84 6.61 14.63
C PHE A 210 1.87 5.13 14.22
N SER A 211 2.97 4.73 13.59
CA SER A 211 3.22 3.36 13.16
C SER A 211 4.44 2.77 13.85
N SER A 212 5.00 1.68 13.32
CA SER A 212 6.23 1.12 13.86
C SER A 212 7.44 2.06 13.70
N GLU A 213 7.50 2.85 12.61
CA GLU A 213 8.69 3.67 12.26
C GLU A 213 8.39 5.16 12.12
N ARG A 214 7.11 5.58 12.11
CA ARG A 214 6.68 6.95 11.83
C ARG A 214 5.91 7.53 12.98
N THR A 215 6.09 8.83 13.20
CA THR A 215 5.48 9.55 14.33
C THR A 215 3.98 9.72 14.24
N GLY A 216 3.40 9.63 13.02
CA GLY A 216 2.05 10.16 12.84
C GLY A 216 2.01 11.67 13.05
N GLY A 217 0.82 12.19 13.29
CA GLY A 217 0.60 13.59 13.65
C GLY A 217 1.18 13.90 15.02
N ILE A 218 2.03 14.91 15.08
CA ILE A 218 2.66 15.39 16.32
C ILE A 218 2.28 16.84 16.59
N PRO A 219 2.36 17.33 17.85
CA PRO A 219 2.02 18.71 18.18
C PRO A 219 2.85 19.72 17.40
N LEU A 220 2.21 20.48 16.52
CA LEU A 220 2.85 21.37 15.55
C LEU A 220 3.81 22.38 16.19
N LYS A 221 3.47 22.95 17.35
CA LYS A 221 4.33 23.93 18.02
C LYS A 221 5.68 23.34 18.43
N GLN A 222 5.69 22.13 18.97
CA GLN A 222 6.91 21.43 19.35
C GLN A 222 7.69 20.98 18.10
N TYR A 223 7.01 20.57 17.04
CA TYR A 223 7.63 20.21 15.79
C TYR A 223 8.35 21.38 15.12
N ILE A 224 7.76 22.58 15.13
CA ILE A 224 8.42 23.80 14.63
C ILE A 224 9.75 24.03 15.38
N ASN A 225 9.77 23.94 16.71
CA ASN A 225 11.01 24.10 17.49
C ASN A 225 12.07 23.08 17.04
N LEU A 226 11.68 21.81 16.87
CA LEU A 226 12.57 20.77 16.40
C LEU A 226 13.16 21.09 15.00
N CYS A 227 12.39 21.69 14.10
CA CYS A 227 12.87 22.09 12.78
C CYS A 227 13.92 23.21 12.82
N TYR A 228 13.90 24.07 13.84
CA TYR A 228 14.93 25.09 14.03
C TYR A 228 16.19 24.57 14.74
N GLU A 229 16.09 23.46 15.48
CA GLU A 229 17.20 22.85 16.19
C GLU A 229 17.99 21.84 15.35
N LYS A 230 17.36 21.31 14.30
CA LYS A 230 17.87 20.20 13.47
C LYS A 230 17.79 20.49 11.99
N THR A 231 18.60 19.82 11.22
CA THR A 231 18.55 19.88 9.75
C THR A 231 17.30 19.16 9.22
N LYS A 232 16.86 19.51 8.01
CA LYS A 232 15.75 18.84 7.33
C LYS A 232 15.96 17.31 7.27
N SER A 233 17.18 16.85 7.01
CA SER A 233 17.50 15.41 6.95
C SER A 233 17.28 14.73 8.30
N GLU A 234 17.77 15.32 9.39
CA GLU A 234 17.60 14.78 10.75
C GLU A 234 16.13 14.74 11.16
N VAL A 235 15.36 15.81 10.88
CA VAL A 235 13.94 15.86 11.18
C VAL A 235 13.19 14.79 10.38
N THR A 236 13.51 14.65 9.08
CA THR A 236 12.91 13.61 8.23
C THR A 236 13.22 12.22 8.77
N GLU A 237 14.45 11.95 9.20
CA GLU A 237 14.83 10.66 9.79
C GLU A 237 14.08 10.38 11.09
N LEU A 238 13.97 11.37 11.99
CA LEU A 238 13.25 11.26 13.25
C LEU A 238 11.77 10.97 13.07
N THR A 239 11.13 11.59 12.06
CA THR A 239 9.70 11.45 11.85
C THR A 239 9.31 10.24 11.01
N ARG A 240 10.18 9.79 10.09
CA ARG A 240 9.84 8.77 9.09
C ARG A 240 10.58 7.43 9.22
N LYS A 241 11.65 7.36 10.00
CA LYS A 241 12.44 6.12 10.19
C LYS A 241 12.72 5.79 11.66
N LYS A 242 12.77 6.82 12.49
CA LYS A 242 13.07 6.71 13.94
C LYS A 242 11.89 7.17 14.80
N GLY A 243 10.70 7.30 14.20
CA GLY A 243 9.45 7.58 14.91
C GLY A 243 8.79 6.32 15.47
N GLY A 244 7.56 6.47 15.96
CA GLY A 244 6.73 5.37 16.40
C GLY A 244 7.39 4.44 17.42
N LEU A 245 7.22 3.13 17.25
CA LEU A 245 7.80 2.13 18.15
C LEU A 245 9.32 2.20 18.20
N VAL A 246 9.98 2.51 17.07
CA VAL A 246 11.44 2.69 17.03
C VAL A 246 11.89 3.80 17.98
N SER A 247 11.15 4.89 18.08
CA SER A 247 11.47 6.01 18.96
C SER A 247 11.45 5.63 20.45
N TYR A 248 10.52 4.75 20.85
CA TYR A 248 10.34 4.35 22.24
C TYR A 248 11.21 3.16 22.66
N PHE A 249 11.49 2.22 21.73
CA PHE A 249 12.10 0.92 22.04
C PHE A 249 13.31 0.57 21.17
N GLY A 250 13.68 1.42 20.20
CA GLY A 250 14.80 1.15 19.30
C GLY A 250 14.57 0.03 18.29
N THR A 251 13.32 -0.48 18.17
CA THR A 251 12.94 -1.56 17.26
C THR A 251 11.58 -1.32 16.63
N ASN A 252 11.42 -1.73 15.37
CA ASN A 252 10.16 -1.76 14.66
C ASN A 252 9.41 -3.11 14.80
N ASP A 253 10.05 -4.10 15.45
CA ASP A 253 9.46 -5.43 15.65
C ASP A 253 8.47 -5.40 16.83
N ALA A 254 7.19 -5.28 16.52
CA ALA A 254 6.12 -5.26 17.53
C ALA A 254 6.08 -6.53 18.40
N ARG A 255 6.58 -7.68 17.90
CA ARG A 255 6.62 -8.94 18.68
C ARG A 255 7.51 -8.79 19.91
N LYS A 256 8.69 -8.14 19.75
CA LYS A 256 9.60 -7.87 20.88
C LYS A 256 8.98 -6.94 21.91
N ILE A 257 8.13 -6.01 21.47
CA ILE A 257 7.46 -5.07 22.39
C ILE A 257 6.33 -5.79 23.13
N HIS A 258 5.64 -6.73 22.48
CA HIS A 258 4.69 -7.62 23.15
C HIS A 258 5.38 -8.50 24.20
N GLU A 259 6.56 -9.06 23.88
CA GLU A 259 7.36 -9.81 24.86
C GLU A 259 7.73 -8.96 26.09
N LEU A 260 8.07 -7.68 25.90
CA LEU A 260 8.31 -6.76 27.02
C LEU A 260 7.05 -6.55 27.86
N MET A 261 5.90 -6.30 27.21
CA MET A 261 4.62 -6.13 27.87
C MET A 261 4.24 -7.40 28.68
N ASP A 262 4.36 -8.59 28.08
CA ASP A 262 4.05 -9.87 28.71
C ASP A 262 4.96 -10.14 29.93
N ASN A 263 6.16 -9.56 29.95
CA ASN A 263 7.09 -9.59 31.07
C ASN A 263 6.87 -8.46 32.10
N GLY A 264 5.80 -7.67 31.96
CA GLY A 264 5.39 -6.65 32.91
C GLY A 264 6.01 -5.26 32.69
N ASP A 265 6.49 -4.96 31.46
CA ASP A 265 6.95 -3.61 31.11
C ASP A 265 5.76 -2.68 30.88
N GLU A 266 5.43 -1.86 31.88
CA GLU A 266 4.32 -0.90 31.85
C GLU A 266 4.46 0.13 30.71
N LYS A 267 5.67 0.49 30.30
CA LYS A 267 5.90 1.40 29.17
C LYS A 267 5.52 0.73 27.85
N ALA A 268 5.81 -0.56 27.69
CA ALA A 268 5.44 -1.31 26.50
C ALA A 268 3.90 -1.39 26.37
N GLU A 269 3.20 -1.71 27.45
CA GLU A 269 1.74 -1.73 27.49
C GLU A 269 1.16 -0.36 27.13
N LEU A 270 1.62 0.70 27.81
CA LEU A 270 1.15 2.07 27.57
C LEU A 270 1.33 2.53 26.11
N VAL A 271 2.49 2.24 25.50
CA VAL A 271 2.76 2.66 24.11
C VAL A 271 1.92 1.86 23.11
N LEU A 272 1.73 0.54 23.34
CA LEU A 272 0.85 -0.27 22.48
C LEU A 272 -0.62 0.16 22.63
N GLU A 273 -1.06 0.49 23.85
CA GLU A 273 -2.41 1.04 24.06
C GLU A 273 -2.58 2.42 23.42
N ALA A 274 -1.57 3.28 23.48
CA ALA A 274 -1.57 4.57 22.80
C ALA A 274 -1.67 4.42 21.27
N MET A 275 -1.04 3.40 20.68
CA MET A 275 -1.19 3.07 19.27
C MET A 275 -2.64 2.69 18.94
N ALA A 276 -3.23 1.78 19.69
CA ALA A 276 -4.64 1.38 19.53
C ALA A 276 -5.58 2.57 19.69
N TYR A 277 -5.31 3.45 20.65
CA TYR A 277 -6.08 4.66 20.89
C TYR A 277 -6.05 5.63 19.69
N GLN A 278 -4.87 5.86 19.10
CA GLN A 278 -4.76 6.73 17.93
C GLN A 278 -5.37 6.11 16.67
N ILE A 279 -5.25 4.79 16.47
CA ILE A 279 -5.97 4.06 15.42
C ILE A 279 -7.47 4.30 15.56
N SER A 280 -8.00 4.15 16.77
CA SER A 280 -9.44 4.34 17.03
C SER A 280 -9.91 5.79 16.78
N LYS A 281 -9.06 6.78 17.08
CA LYS A 281 -9.35 8.18 16.75
C LYS A 281 -9.43 8.40 15.24
N ALA A 282 -8.48 7.85 14.46
CA ALA A 282 -8.52 7.95 13.01
C ALA A 282 -9.80 7.31 12.42
N ILE A 283 -10.23 6.17 12.98
CA ILE A 283 -11.51 5.54 12.61
C ILE A 283 -12.68 6.47 12.91
N GLY A 284 -12.71 7.11 14.09
CA GLY A 284 -13.75 8.07 14.47
C GLY A 284 -13.82 9.29 13.55
N GLU A 285 -12.65 9.82 13.15
CA GLU A 285 -12.57 10.92 12.17
C GLU A 285 -13.17 10.50 10.83
N LEU A 286 -12.78 9.34 10.29
CA LEU A 286 -13.31 8.84 9.02
C LEU A 286 -14.78 8.42 9.09
N ALA A 287 -15.31 8.03 10.27
CA ALA A 287 -16.72 7.76 10.46
C ALA A 287 -17.57 9.02 10.25
N THR A 288 -17.05 10.20 10.61
CA THR A 288 -17.75 11.48 10.35
C THR A 288 -17.79 11.83 8.86
N VAL A 289 -16.75 11.48 8.10
CA VAL A 289 -16.73 11.62 6.64
C VAL A 289 -17.88 10.86 6.00
N LEU A 290 -18.13 9.64 6.47
CA LEU A 290 -19.22 8.76 6.04
C LEU A 290 -20.57 9.05 6.76
N LYS A 291 -20.64 10.09 7.58
CA LYS A 291 -21.85 10.51 8.34
C LYS A 291 -22.41 9.38 9.22
N GLY A 292 -21.54 8.51 9.74
CA GLY A 292 -21.88 7.35 10.52
C GLY A 292 -22.49 6.18 9.73
N GLN A 293 -22.60 6.29 8.41
CA GLN A 293 -23.11 5.22 7.54
C GLN A 293 -21.96 4.29 7.15
N VAL A 294 -21.51 3.43 8.04
CA VAL A 294 -20.38 2.53 7.87
C VAL A 294 -20.84 1.08 7.86
N ASN A 295 -20.55 0.34 6.80
CA ASN A 295 -20.87 -1.09 6.71
C ASN A 295 -19.85 -1.96 7.47
N ALA A 296 -18.57 -1.59 7.42
CA ALA A 296 -17.52 -2.26 8.16
C ALA A 296 -16.29 -1.37 8.37
N ILE A 297 -15.59 -1.65 9.47
CA ILE A 297 -14.25 -1.16 9.77
C ILE A 297 -13.27 -2.30 9.52
N ILE A 298 -12.12 -2.02 8.88
CA ILE A 298 -11.15 -3.04 8.52
C ILE A 298 -9.78 -2.60 9.04
N LEU A 299 -9.17 -3.41 9.91
CA LEU A 299 -7.80 -3.22 10.38
C LEU A 299 -6.87 -4.21 9.66
N THR A 300 -5.83 -3.70 9.01
CA THR A 300 -4.89 -4.48 8.20
C THR A 300 -3.44 -4.04 8.44
N GLY A 301 -2.48 -4.66 7.74
CA GLY A 301 -1.05 -4.43 7.94
C GLY A 301 -0.45 -5.36 8.99
N GLY A 302 0.84 -5.22 9.24
CA GLY A 302 1.58 -6.10 10.15
C GLY A 302 1.11 -6.01 11.60
N ILE A 303 0.76 -4.83 12.06
CA ILE A 303 0.29 -4.54 13.43
C ILE A 303 -1.07 -5.19 13.72
N ALA A 304 -1.91 -5.42 12.73
CA ALA A 304 -3.17 -6.13 12.89
C ALA A 304 -3.03 -7.60 13.34
N ARG A 305 -1.80 -8.14 13.40
CA ARG A 305 -1.49 -9.45 14.02
C ARG A 305 -1.53 -9.41 15.55
N SER A 306 -1.48 -8.23 16.15
CA SER A 306 -1.55 -8.05 17.59
C SER A 306 -3.00 -8.15 18.07
N ASN A 307 -3.32 -9.20 18.82
CA ASN A 307 -4.63 -9.32 19.47
C ASN A 307 -4.85 -8.19 20.47
N PHE A 308 -3.83 -7.82 21.25
CA PHE A 308 -3.91 -6.72 22.21
C PHE A 308 -4.37 -5.42 21.53
N ILE A 309 -3.71 -5.00 20.44
CA ILE A 309 -4.08 -3.79 19.71
C ILE A 309 -5.46 -3.93 19.08
N SER A 310 -5.75 -5.07 18.46
CA SER A 310 -7.04 -5.30 17.79
C SER A 310 -8.22 -5.28 18.77
N ASP A 311 -8.05 -5.86 19.96
CA ASP A 311 -9.09 -5.87 20.98
C ASP A 311 -9.30 -4.46 21.58
N LYS A 312 -8.20 -3.73 21.85
CA LYS A 312 -8.28 -2.33 22.31
C LYS A 312 -8.91 -1.39 21.27
N VAL A 313 -8.69 -1.63 19.98
CA VAL A 313 -9.39 -0.91 18.90
C VAL A 313 -10.88 -1.31 18.91
N ARG A 314 -11.19 -2.60 18.96
CA ARG A 314 -12.57 -3.12 18.97
C ARG A 314 -13.43 -2.48 20.06
N GLU A 315 -12.93 -2.46 21.29
CA GLU A 315 -13.60 -1.83 22.45
C GLU A 315 -14.02 -0.37 22.16
N ARG A 316 -13.24 0.34 21.34
CA ARG A 316 -13.43 1.78 21.08
C ARG A 316 -14.25 2.10 19.83
N VAL A 317 -14.40 1.15 18.88
CA VAL A 317 -15.00 1.47 17.58
C VAL A 317 -16.19 0.60 17.18
N GLU A 318 -16.47 -0.49 17.92
CA GLU A 318 -17.53 -1.44 17.58
C GLU A 318 -18.95 -0.82 17.61
N PHE A 319 -19.10 0.31 18.32
CA PHE A 319 -20.34 1.10 18.30
C PHE A 319 -20.58 1.81 16.95
N ILE A 320 -19.54 1.97 16.11
CA ILE A 320 -19.65 2.59 14.78
C ILE A 320 -20.09 1.54 13.76
N ALA A 321 -19.36 0.42 13.68
CA ALA A 321 -19.63 -0.69 12.75
C ALA A 321 -18.81 -1.93 13.15
N PRO A 322 -19.12 -3.12 12.61
CA PRO A 322 -18.34 -4.34 12.83
C PRO A 322 -16.88 -4.16 12.41
N LEU A 323 -15.94 -4.60 13.26
CA LEU A 323 -14.51 -4.58 13.00
C LEU A 323 -14.03 -5.93 12.43
N PHE A 324 -13.46 -5.88 11.22
CA PHE A 324 -12.79 -7.00 10.57
C PHE A 324 -11.27 -6.85 10.68
N ILE A 325 -10.60 -7.92 11.12
CA ILE A 325 -9.14 -7.98 11.23
C ILE A 325 -8.61 -8.82 10.07
N ILE A 326 -7.82 -8.21 9.20
CA ILE A 326 -7.17 -8.84 8.04
C ILE A 326 -5.67 -8.55 8.09
N PRO A 327 -4.88 -9.33 8.86
CA PRO A 327 -3.47 -9.03 9.07
C PRO A 327 -2.61 -9.20 7.83
N GLY A 328 -1.57 -8.37 7.73
CA GLY A 328 -0.55 -8.45 6.70
C GLY A 328 -0.86 -7.64 5.45
N GLU A 329 -0.04 -7.82 4.46
CA GLU A 329 -0.15 -7.19 3.14
C GLU A 329 -0.29 -8.28 2.09
N LYS A 330 -1.35 -8.21 1.32
CA LYS A 330 -1.63 -9.18 0.24
C LYS A 330 -1.35 -8.56 -1.13
N GLU A 331 -0.23 -7.84 -1.26
CA GLU A 331 0.07 -7.08 -2.46
C GLU A 331 0.03 -7.90 -3.75
N MET A 332 0.66 -9.09 -3.76
CA MET A 332 0.69 -9.96 -4.94
C MET A 332 -0.72 -10.44 -5.30
N GLN A 333 -1.49 -10.87 -4.31
CA GLN A 333 -2.89 -11.27 -4.49
C GLN A 333 -3.76 -10.09 -4.94
N ALA A 334 -3.54 -8.90 -4.39
CA ALA A 334 -4.28 -7.69 -4.76
C ALA A 334 -4.05 -7.31 -6.22
N LEU A 335 -2.80 -7.34 -6.68
CA LEU A 335 -2.44 -7.11 -8.08
C LEU A 335 -3.09 -8.14 -9.01
N ALA A 336 -2.99 -9.45 -8.65
CA ALA A 336 -3.61 -10.52 -9.43
C ALA A 336 -5.14 -10.38 -9.51
N SER A 337 -5.80 -10.12 -8.38
CA SER A 337 -7.26 -9.98 -8.30
C SER A 337 -7.74 -8.75 -9.08
N GLY A 338 -6.97 -7.64 -9.06
CA GLY A 338 -7.25 -6.47 -9.87
C GLY A 338 -7.22 -6.76 -11.36
N ALA A 339 -6.14 -7.39 -11.84
CA ALA A 339 -6.04 -7.79 -13.24
C ALA A 339 -7.14 -8.81 -13.63
N LEU A 340 -7.51 -9.72 -12.71
CA LEU A 340 -8.59 -10.69 -12.94
C LEU A 340 -9.94 -10.01 -13.16
N ARG A 341 -10.28 -8.98 -12.36
CA ARG A 341 -11.52 -8.22 -12.54
C ARG A 341 -11.59 -7.56 -13.91
N VAL A 342 -10.48 -7.02 -14.41
CA VAL A 342 -10.42 -6.46 -15.76
C VAL A 342 -10.61 -7.55 -16.82
N LEU A 343 -9.93 -8.68 -16.68
CA LEU A 343 -10.05 -9.80 -17.64
C LEU A 343 -11.45 -10.43 -17.66
N ASN A 344 -12.21 -10.30 -16.58
CA ASN A 344 -13.59 -10.76 -16.45
C ASN A 344 -14.62 -9.68 -16.84
N ASN A 345 -14.20 -8.47 -17.23
CA ASN A 345 -15.05 -7.30 -17.48
C ASN A 345 -15.88 -6.85 -16.25
N GLU A 346 -15.41 -7.15 -15.05
CA GLU A 346 -15.98 -6.68 -13.79
C GLU A 346 -15.49 -5.27 -13.44
N GLU A 347 -14.32 -4.88 -13.97
CA GLU A 347 -13.70 -3.56 -13.81
C GLU A 347 -13.14 -3.07 -15.15
N LYS A 348 -13.25 -1.76 -15.41
CA LYS A 348 -12.61 -1.13 -16.58
C LYS A 348 -11.20 -0.70 -16.21
N TYR A 349 -10.29 -0.76 -17.17
CA TYR A 349 -8.97 -0.15 -16.98
C TYR A 349 -8.98 1.32 -17.41
N ASN A 350 -8.09 2.09 -16.79
CA ASN A 350 -7.79 3.47 -17.14
C ASN A 350 -6.63 3.54 -18.13
N VAL A 351 -6.54 4.65 -18.86
CA VAL A 351 -5.39 5.01 -19.69
C VAL A 351 -4.73 6.24 -19.05
N PHE A 352 -3.40 6.27 -19.03
CA PHE A 352 -2.66 7.39 -18.45
C PHE A 352 -2.50 8.51 -19.48
N GLU A 353 -3.11 9.66 -19.22
CA GLU A 353 -3.18 10.79 -20.17
C GLU A 353 -2.31 12.02 -19.77
N LYS A 354 -1.45 11.90 -18.75
CA LYS A 354 -0.68 13.05 -18.21
C LYS A 354 0.78 13.09 -18.67
#